data_de2a0a6338fff771e426bd4d0fdade48
#
_entry.id   de2a0a6338fff771e426bd4d0fdade48
#
_cell.length_a   1.000
_cell.length_b   1.000
_cell.length_c   1.000
_cell.angle_alpha   90.00
_cell.angle_beta   90.00
_cell.angle_gamma   90.00
#
_symmetry.space_group_name_H-M   'P 1'
#
loop_
_entity.id
_entity.type
_entity.pdbx_description
1 polymer ?
#
loop_
_entity_poly.entity_id
_entity_poly.type
_entity_poly.pdbx_seq_one_letter_code
_entity_poly.pdbx_strand_id
1 'polypeptide(L)'
;MVCLDFPTTNNEVEYEVLVVGLDLAKVAGVASVVLYCDSQVVTNQVNGDYKCKGERMKKYLEQVRRRVDNLPAKIIQIPRGENEQANRLAKSASAEHMVTLDNILSFVQLTPLIDSINVQEIGFMDDWTTPLVSYLKNGVLLDRKEAARKLKVQAAQFVLMKDVLYKRGFSRPYLRCLCPEKVDYVMSKVHEGF
;
A
#
# COMPACT_ATOMS: atom_id res chain seq x y z
N MET A 1 -2.46 12.25 7.13
CA MET A 1 -3.83 11.88 7.58
C MET A 1 -4.44 10.93 6.57
N VAL A 2 -5.17 9.90 7.02
CA VAL A 2 -5.86 8.95 6.14
C VAL A 2 -7.35 9.08 6.39
N CYS A 3 -8.12 9.30 5.32
CA CYS A 3 -9.58 9.21 5.32
C CYS A 3 -9.99 7.87 4.72
N LEU A 4 -10.85 7.11 5.39
CA LEU A 4 -11.39 5.85 4.88
C LEU A 4 -12.78 6.12 4.29
N ASP A 5 -12.95 5.87 2.99
CA ASP A 5 -14.20 6.06 2.26
C ASP A 5 -14.79 4.69 1.83
N PHE A 6 -15.06 3.86 2.84
CA PHE A 6 -15.71 2.55 2.68
C PHE A 6 -16.34 2.09 4.00
N PRO A 7 -17.39 1.24 3.96
CA PRO A 7 -18.01 0.68 5.16
C PRO A 7 -17.03 -0.13 5.98
N THR A 8 -16.88 0.22 7.26
CA THR A 8 -15.90 -0.42 8.13
C THR A 8 -16.36 -0.37 9.60
N THR A 9 -15.90 -1.31 10.41
CA THR A 9 -16.11 -1.34 11.86
C THR A 9 -14.97 -0.62 12.58
N ASN A 10 -15.18 -0.19 13.83
CA ASN A 10 -14.13 0.47 14.63
C ASN A 10 -12.83 -0.36 14.69
N ASN A 11 -12.93 -1.68 14.87
CA ASN A 11 -11.75 -2.52 14.93
C ASN A 11 -11.03 -2.61 13.58
N GLU A 12 -11.76 -2.59 12.47
CA GLU A 12 -11.16 -2.55 11.14
C GLU A 12 -10.44 -1.22 10.90
N VAL A 13 -11.03 -0.10 11.33
CA VAL A 13 -10.37 1.23 11.26
C VAL A 13 -9.03 1.21 12.02
N GLU A 14 -9.03 0.66 13.23
CA GLU A 14 -7.81 0.55 14.04
C GLU A 14 -6.72 -0.30 13.34
N TYR A 15 -7.12 -1.40 12.70
CA TYR A 15 -6.20 -2.21 11.91
C TYR A 15 -5.69 -1.48 10.67
N GLU A 16 -6.56 -0.77 9.93
CA GLU A 16 -6.16 0.03 8.75
C GLU A 16 -5.10 1.06 9.13
N VAL A 17 -5.33 1.81 10.21
CA VAL A 17 -4.39 2.82 10.70
C VAL A 17 -3.07 2.17 11.12
N LEU A 18 -3.11 1.02 11.79
CA LEU A 18 -1.94 0.28 12.21
C LEU A 18 -1.10 -0.20 11.01
N VAL A 19 -1.74 -0.73 9.98
CA VAL A 19 -1.10 -1.18 8.74
C VAL A 19 -0.45 0.00 8.01
N VAL A 20 -1.19 1.11 7.86
CA VAL A 20 -0.65 2.34 7.23
C VAL A 20 0.55 2.88 8.02
N GLY A 21 0.47 2.89 9.36
CA GLY A 21 1.57 3.33 10.23
C GLY A 21 2.84 2.51 10.03
N LEU A 22 2.72 1.18 9.92
CA LEU A 22 3.84 0.27 9.65
C LEU A 22 4.42 0.50 8.24
N ASP A 23 3.58 0.72 7.24
CA ASP A 23 4.03 1.01 5.87
C ASP A 23 4.76 2.36 5.80
N LEU A 24 4.28 3.39 6.48
CA LEU A 24 4.95 4.68 6.58
C LEU A 24 6.31 4.57 7.27
N ALA A 25 6.40 3.84 8.39
CA ALA A 25 7.66 3.60 9.09
C ALA A 25 8.68 2.88 8.19
N LYS A 26 8.22 1.88 7.42
CA LYS A 26 9.07 1.20 6.43
C LYS A 26 9.57 2.14 5.33
N VAL A 27 8.69 3.01 4.81
CA VAL A 27 9.07 4.00 3.77
C VAL A 27 10.05 5.03 4.33
N ALA A 28 9.91 5.40 5.61
CA ALA A 28 10.83 6.29 6.30
C ALA A 28 12.20 5.67 6.58
N GLY A 29 12.37 4.36 6.34
CA GLY A 29 13.65 3.67 6.49
C GLY A 29 14.09 3.50 7.93
N VAL A 30 13.18 3.52 8.91
CA VAL A 30 13.53 3.33 10.33
C VAL A 30 13.90 1.87 10.60
N ALA A 31 14.83 1.66 11.53
CA ALA A 31 15.31 0.33 11.91
C ALA A 31 14.29 -0.42 12.80
N SER A 32 13.49 0.30 13.58
CA SER A 32 12.44 -0.25 14.44
C SER A 32 11.39 0.81 14.74
N VAL A 33 10.19 0.39 15.16
CA VAL A 33 9.09 1.31 15.48
C VAL A 33 8.35 0.88 16.74
N VAL A 34 7.90 1.86 17.52
CA VAL A 34 6.95 1.65 18.62
C VAL A 34 5.63 2.30 18.24
N LEU A 35 4.56 1.53 18.22
CA LEU A 35 3.22 1.97 17.89
C LEU A 35 2.37 1.99 19.16
N TYR A 36 1.73 3.11 19.41
CA TYR A 36 0.78 3.27 20.50
C TYR A 36 -0.64 3.15 19.97
N CYS A 37 -1.43 2.28 20.58
CA CYS A 37 -2.80 1.97 20.17
C CYS A 37 -3.73 1.99 21.38
N ASP A 38 -4.87 2.64 21.28
CA ASP A 38 -5.87 2.67 22.36
C ASP A 38 -6.91 1.53 22.24
N SER A 39 -6.89 0.76 21.16
CA SER A 39 -7.71 -0.43 20.99
C SER A 39 -7.12 -1.63 21.72
N GLN A 40 -7.69 -1.97 22.86
CA GLN A 40 -7.32 -3.17 23.61
C GLN A 40 -7.50 -4.45 22.78
N VAL A 41 -8.56 -4.52 21.99
CA VAL A 41 -8.86 -5.70 21.16
C VAL A 41 -7.77 -5.90 20.12
N VAL A 42 -7.44 -4.87 19.36
CA VAL A 42 -6.43 -4.93 18.31
C VAL A 42 -5.05 -5.23 18.89
N THR A 43 -4.65 -4.50 19.94
CA THR A 43 -3.34 -4.70 20.59
C THR A 43 -3.19 -6.13 21.10
N ASN A 44 -4.16 -6.66 21.82
CA ASN A 44 -4.08 -8.02 22.38
C ASN A 44 -4.18 -9.11 21.30
N GLN A 45 -4.88 -8.86 20.18
CA GLN A 45 -4.88 -9.78 19.03
C GLN A 45 -3.52 -9.82 18.33
N VAL A 46 -2.88 -8.68 18.16
CA VAL A 46 -1.55 -8.62 17.52
C VAL A 46 -0.49 -9.25 18.42
N ASN A 47 -0.53 -8.98 19.72
CA ASN A 47 0.40 -9.55 20.71
C ASN A 47 0.14 -11.05 20.97
N GLY A 48 -1.01 -11.60 20.53
CA GLY A 48 -1.34 -13.02 20.68
C GLY A 48 -2.14 -13.37 21.93
N ASP A 49 -2.49 -12.38 22.77
CA ASP A 49 -3.25 -12.56 24.01
C ASP A 49 -4.72 -12.87 23.73
N TYR A 50 -5.28 -12.35 22.63
CA TYR A 50 -6.65 -12.60 22.21
C TYR A 50 -6.73 -13.36 20.90
N LYS A 51 -7.64 -14.34 20.83
CA LYS A 51 -7.96 -15.02 19.58
C LYS A 51 -8.73 -14.08 18.64
N CYS A 52 -8.27 -13.99 17.42
CA CYS A 52 -8.96 -13.25 16.36
C CYS A 52 -10.15 -14.08 15.84
N LYS A 53 -11.36 -13.54 15.97
CA LYS A 53 -12.61 -14.13 15.45
C LYS A 53 -13.02 -13.36 14.17
N GLY A 54 -13.55 -14.06 13.18
CA GLY A 54 -13.98 -13.47 11.92
C GLY A 54 -12.87 -13.42 10.86
N GLU A 55 -13.26 -13.75 9.63
CA GLU A 55 -12.29 -13.90 8.52
C GLU A 55 -11.63 -12.56 8.12
N ARG A 56 -12.37 -11.45 8.13
CA ARG A 56 -11.82 -10.13 7.81
C ARG A 56 -10.75 -9.71 8.83
N MET A 57 -11.04 -9.90 10.12
CA MET A 57 -10.10 -9.58 11.19
C MET A 57 -8.83 -10.44 11.13
N LYS A 58 -8.95 -11.73 10.77
CA LYS A 58 -7.79 -12.61 10.55
C LYS A 58 -6.91 -12.10 9.40
N LYS A 59 -7.52 -11.64 8.31
CA LYS A 59 -6.78 -11.04 7.19
C LYS A 59 -6.00 -9.80 7.63
N TYR A 60 -6.61 -8.92 8.42
CA TYR A 60 -5.91 -7.75 8.97
C TYR A 60 -4.75 -8.16 9.87
N LEU A 61 -4.98 -9.10 10.78
CA LEU A 61 -3.94 -9.61 11.67
C LEU A 61 -2.74 -10.18 10.88
N GLU A 62 -3.02 -10.91 9.80
CA GLU A 62 -1.99 -11.44 8.91
C GLU A 62 -1.21 -10.31 8.23
N GLN A 63 -1.89 -9.25 7.75
CA GLN A 63 -1.25 -8.09 7.16
C GLN A 63 -0.30 -7.38 8.14
N VAL A 64 -0.71 -7.23 9.40
CA VAL A 64 0.13 -6.66 10.45
C VAL A 64 1.35 -7.54 10.71
N ARG A 65 1.15 -8.86 10.89
CA ARG A 65 2.25 -9.82 11.16
C ARG A 65 3.30 -9.81 10.07
N ARG A 66 2.92 -9.85 8.80
CA ARG A 66 3.86 -9.76 7.67
C ARG A 66 4.72 -8.50 7.71
N ARG A 67 4.16 -7.38 8.17
CA ARG A 67 4.89 -6.11 8.26
C ARG A 67 5.85 -6.10 9.45
N VAL A 68 5.41 -6.64 10.58
CA VAL A 68 6.24 -6.78 11.79
C VAL A 68 7.41 -7.73 11.55
N ASP A 69 7.24 -8.80 10.76
CA ASP A 69 8.32 -9.70 10.36
C ASP A 69 9.42 -8.98 9.55
N ASN A 70 9.04 -7.94 8.80
CA ASN A 70 9.96 -7.17 7.96
C ASN A 70 10.49 -5.89 8.61
N LEU A 71 9.81 -5.39 9.65
CA LEU A 71 10.19 -4.20 10.40
C LEU A 71 9.92 -4.47 11.89
N PRO A 72 10.94 -4.62 12.73
CA PRO A 72 10.76 -4.83 14.16
C PRO A 72 9.86 -3.76 14.78
N ALA A 73 8.67 -4.17 15.21
CA ALA A 73 7.65 -3.28 15.74
C ALA A 73 7.18 -3.76 17.12
N LYS A 74 7.04 -2.82 18.06
CA LYS A 74 6.41 -3.05 19.36
C LYS A 74 5.08 -2.30 19.38
N ILE A 75 3.98 -3.02 19.66
CA ILE A 75 2.66 -2.42 19.77
C ILE A 75 2.27 -2.38 21.23
N ILE A 76 2.01 -1.18 21.73
CA ILE A 76 1.74 -0.90 23.13
C ILE A 76 0.36 -0.32 23.26
N GLN A 77 -0.47 -0.90 24.14
CA GLN A 77 -1.74 -0.32 24.52
C GLN A 77 -1.53 0.90 25.39
N ILE A 78 -2.24 1.98 25.08
CA ILE A 78 -2.32 3.18 25.91
C ILE A 78 -3.78 3.51 26.22
N PRO A 79 -4.05 4.17 27.36
CA PRO A 79 -5.39 4.71 27.65
C PRO A 79 -5.84 5.69 26.57
N ARG A 80 -7.12 5.71 26.26
CA ARG A 80 -7.69 6.60 25.23
C ARG A 80 -7.40 8.08 25.48
N GLY A 81 -7.30 8.50 26.76
CA GLY A 81 -6.92 9.88 27.13
C GLY A 81 -5.47 10.24 26.81
N GLU A 82 -4.60 9.25 26.65
CA GLU A 82 -3.19 9.48 26.28
C GLU A 82 -2.99 9.48 24.74
N ASN A 83 -4.05 9.11 23.96
CA ASN A 83 -4.04 9.10 22.49
C ASN A 83 -4.69 10.38 21.90
N GLU A 84 -4.64 11.51 22.61
CA GLU A 84 -5.33 12.74 22.21
C GLU A 84 -4.89 13.25 20.83
N GLN A 85 -3.60 13.16 20.52
CA GLN A 85 -3.05 13.66 19.26
C GLN A 85 -3.61 12.89 18.06
N ALA A 86 -3.63 11.55 18.13
CA ALA A 86 -4.23 10.70 17.10
C ALA A 86 -5.75 10.91 17.01
N ASN A 87 -6.43 11.03 18.15
CA ASN A 87 -7.87 11.29 18.21
C ASN A 87 -8.24 12.65 17.58
N ARG A 88 -7.42 13.69 17.79
CA ARG A 88 -7.62 15.01 17.14
C ARG A 88 -7.46 14.92 15.63
N LEU A 89 -6.44 14.21 15.14
CA LEU A 89 -6.24 13.97 13.71
C LEU A 89 -7.40 13.18 13.09
N ALA A 90 -7.88 12.14 13.77
CA ALA A 90 -9.02 11.35 13.32
C ALA A 90 -10.32 12.20 13.24
N LYS A 91 -10.58 13.02 14.23
CA LYS A 91 -11.73 13.96 14.21
C LYS A 91 -11.63 14.98 13.09
N SER A 92 -10.42 15.50 12.82
CA SER A 92 -10.19 16.43 11.71
C SER A 92 -10.39 15.76 10.35
N ALA A 93 -10.11 14.45 10.24
CA ALA A 93 -10.34 13.66 9.04
C ALA A 93 -11.82 13.40 8.77
N SER A 94 -12.64 13.29 9.83
CA SER A 94 -14.08 12.99 9.74
C SER A 94 -14.97 14.25 9.65
N ALA A 95 -14.40 15.44 9.84
CA ALA A 95 -15.16 16.68 9.75
C ALA A 95 -15.39 17.04 8.27
N GLU A 96 -16.64 17.27 7.86
CA GLU A 96 -17.00 17.70 6.49
C GLU A 96 -16.35 19.04 6.07
N HIS A 97 -15.82 19.80 7.01
CA HIS A 97 -14.98 20.97 6.77
C HIS A 97 -13.52 20.57 7.01
N MET A 98 -12.83 20.26 5.93
CA MET A 98 -11.37 20.16 5.93
C MET A 98 -10.80 21.52 6.32
N VAL A 99 -10.50 21.71 7.62
CA VAL A 99 -9.55 22.73 8.00
C VAL A 99 -8.23 22.28 7.38
N THR A 100 -7.81 22.97 6.32
CA THR A 100 -6.48 22.80 5.73
C THR A 100 -5.47 23.16 6.82
N LEU A 101 -5.06 22.15 7.56
CA LEU A 101 -3.86 22.25 8.40
C LEU A 101 -2.69 22.30 7.43
N ASP A 102 -2.13 23.49 7.24
CA ASP A 102 -0.94 23.69 6.43
C ASP A 102 0.12 22.68 6.81
N ASN A 103 0.60 21.91 5.83
CA ASN A 103 1.61 20.85 5.91
C ASN A 103 1.15 19.45 6.37
N ILE A 104 -0.13 19.10 6.42
CA ILE A 104 -0.56 17.71 6.61
C ILE A 104 -0.91 17.09 5.27
N LEU A 105 -0.13 16.07 4.87
CA LEU A 105 -0.48 15.21 3.75
C LEU A 105 -1.71 14.38 4.12
N SER A 106 -2.80 14.56 3.37
CA SER A 106 -4.01 13.75 3.49
C SER A 106 -4.23 12.94 2.23
N PHE A 107 -4.70 11.72 2.36
CA PHE A 107 -5.16 10.90 1.24
C PHE A 107 -6.43 10.16 1.61
N VAL A 108 -7.27 9.90 0.62
CA VAL A 108 -8.49 9.14 0.76
C VAL A 108 -8.21 7.71 0.32
N GLN A 109 -8.57 6.76 1.16
CA GLN A 109 -8.48 5.33 0.86
C GLN A 109 -9.88 4.82 0.53
N LEU A 110 -10.07 4.34 -0.70
CA LEU A 110 -11.37 3.93 -1.23
C LEU A 110 -11.69 2.44 -0.98
N THR A 111 -10.68 1.64 -0.65
CA THR A 111 -10.83 0.20 -0.42
C THR A 111 -10.00 -0.27 0.77
N PRO A 112 -10.48 -1.25 1.55
CA PRO A 112 -9.72 -1.85 2.63
C PRO A 112 -8.38 -2.42 2.17
N LEU A 113 -7.33 -2.29 2.99
CA LEU A 113 -6.00 -2.82 2.68
C LEU A 113 -5.97 -4.36 2.58
N ILE A 114 -6.93 -5.03 3.20
CA ILE A 114 -7.10 -6.49 3.08
C ILE A 114 -7.73 -6.94 1.75
N ASP A 115 -8.46 -6.04 1.10
CA ASP A 115 -9.09 -6.26 -0.20
C ASP A 115 -8.22 -5.67 -1.33
N SER A 116 -7.23 -4.83 -0.98
CA SER A 116 -6.16 -4.48 -1.92
C SER A 116 -5.51 -5.81 -2.31
N ILE A 117 -5.61 -6.12 -3.58
CA ILE A 117 -4.96 -7.30 -4.14
C ILE A 117 -3.50 -7.20 -3.72
N ASN A 118 -3.07 -8.07 -2.79
CA ASN A 118 -1.66 -8.31 -2.58
C ASN A 118 -1.14 -8.67 -3.98
N VAL A 119 -0.45 -7.74 -4.60
CA VAL A 119 0.42 -8.10 -5.69
C VAL A 119 1.55 -8.89 -5.04
N GLN A 120 1.22 -10.13 -4.60
CA GLN A 120 2.22 -11.17 -4.54
C GLN A 120 2.90 -11.10 -5.90
N GLU A 121 4.19 -11.17 -5.89
CA GLU A 121 4.94 -11.48 -7.11
C GLU A 121 4.21 -12.64 -7.77
N ILE A 122 3.30 -12.30 -8.68
CA ILE A 122 2.77 -13.26 -9.64
C ILE A 122 4.02 -13.62 -10.39
N GLY A 123 4.45 -14.87 -10.24
CA GLY A 123 5.57 -15.40 -10.97
C GLY A 123 5.36 -14.97 -12.41
N PHE A 124 6.34 -14.25 -12.94
CA PHE A 124 6.29 -13.61 -14.24
C PHE A 124 5.82 -14.65 -15.28
N MET A 125 4.53 -14.61 -15.60
CA MET A 125 4.08 -15.11 -16.89
C MET A 125 4.73 -14.18 -17.92
N ASP A 126 5.21 -14.71 -19.03
CA ASP A 126 5.90 -13.97 -20.11
C ASP A 126 5.04 -12.81 -20.63
N ASP A 127 5.03 -11.72 -19.89
CA ASP A 127 4.33 -10.48 -20.20
C ASP A 127 5.30 -9.55 -20.94
N TRP A 128 4.76 -8.68 -21.79
CA TRP A 128 5.52 -7.67 -22.53
C TRP A 128 6.40 -6.79 -21.63
N THR A 129 6.07 -6.66 -20.33
CA THR A 129 6.84 -5.89 -19.35
C THR A 129 8.08 -6.64 -18.85
N THR A 130 8.08 -7.98 -18.87
CA THR A 130 9.16 -8.83 -18.34
C THR A 130 10.54 -8.50 -18.93
N PRO A 131 10.72 -8.40 -20.25
CA PRO A 131 12.00 -8.04 -20.84
C PRO A 131 12.45 -6.62 -20.45
N LEU A 132 11.51 -5.66 -20.32
CA LEU A 132 11.78 -4.28 -19.94
C LEU A 132 12.24 -4.19 -18.48
N VAL A 133 11.54 -4.86 -17.58
CA VAL A 133 11.89 -4.92 -16.15
C VAL A 133 13.25 -5.58 -15.96
N SER A 134 13.48 -6.71 -16.60
CA SER A 134 14.77 -7.42 -16.54
C SER A 134 15.93 -6.57 -17.04
N TYR A 135 15.74 -5.86 -18.14
CA TYR A 135 16.74 -4.93 -18.66
C TYR A 135 16.97 -3.72 -17.74
N LEU A 136 15.90 -3.08 -17.24
CA LEU A 136 16.00 -1.89 -16.37
C LEU A 136 16.58 -2.23 -14.99
N LYS A 137 16.35 -3.44 -14.48
CA LYS A 137 16.81 -3.90 -13.16
C LYS A 137 18.23 -4.46 -13.21
N ASN A 138 18.49 -5.34 -14.17
CA ASN A 138 19.69 -6.18 -14.21
C ASN A 138 20.57 -5.97 -15.45
N GLY A 139 20.17 -5.10 -16.40
CA GLY A 139 20.89 -4.89 -17.65
C GLY A 139 20.83 -6.09 -18.63
N VAL A 140 19.95 -7.06 -18.37
CA VAL A 140 19.84 -8.26 -19.18
C VAL A 140 19.26 -7.93 -20.55
N LEU A 141 19.97 -8.33 -21.62
CA LEU A 141 19.54 -8.12 -23.01
C LEU A 141 19.14 -9.45 -23.64
N LEU A 142 18.25 -9.36 -24.62
CA LEU A 142 17.86 -10.50 -25.44
C LEU A 142 19.01 -10.94 -26.36
N ASP A 143 19.13 -12.24 -26.64
CA ASP A 143 20.22 -12.82 -27.42
C ASP A 143 20.30 -12.32 -28.86
N ARG A 144 19.17 -11.95 -29.46
CA ARG A 144 19.11 -11.42 -30.81
C ARG A 144 19.45 -9.93 -30.82
N LYS A 145 20.49 -9.52 -31.57
CA LYS A 145 20.97 -8.12 -31.66
C LYS A 145 19.88 -7.11 -32.00
N GLU A 146 18.97 -7.44 -32.92
CA GLU A 146 17.85 -6.57 -33.29
C GLU A 146 16.83 -6.41 -32.16
N ALA A 147 16.48 -7.50 -31.48
CA ALA A 147 15.58 -7.49 -30.34
C ALA A 147 16.18 -6.70 -29.17
N ALA A 148 17.47 -6.88 -28.90
CA ALA A 148 18.20 -6.11 -27.89
C ALA A 148 18.21 -4.61 -28.18
N ARG A 149 18.39 -4.22 -29.47
CA ARG A 149 18.33 -2.81 -29.89
C ARG A 149 16.94 -2.23 -29.70
N LYS A 150 15.89 -2.95 -30.10
CA LYS A 150 14.50 -2.53 -29.91
C LYS A 150 14.18 -2.36 -28.43
N LEU A 151 14.58 -3.33 -27.59
CA LEU A 151 14.40 -3.30 -26.16
C LEU A 151 15.05 -2.05 -25.51
N LYS A 152 16.29 -1.70 -25.89
CA LYS A 152 16.98 -0.49 -25.40
C LYS A 152 16.23 0.79 -25.76
N VAL A 153 15.77 0.92 -27.01
CA VAL A 153 15.01 2.09 -27.46
C VAL A 153 13.67 2.19 -26.72
N GLN A 154 12.99 1.05 -26.54
CA GLN A 154 11.74 1.00 -25.83
C GLN A 154 11.94 1.33 -24.33
N ALA A 155 12.94 0.75 -23.68
CA ALA A 155 13.26 0.96 -22.27
C ALA A 155 13.56 2.43 -21.92
N ALA A 156 14.04 3.24 -22.87
CA ALA A 156 14.26 4.68 -22.66
C ALA A 156 12.97 5.44 -22.33
N GLN A 157 11.80 4.91 -22.72
CA GLN A 157 10.49 5.50 -22.40
C GLN A 157 9.93 5.08 -21.04
N PHE A 158 10.59 4.17 -20.36
CA PHE A 158 10.12 3.61 -19.09
C PHE A 158 11.10 3.92 -17.96
N VAL A 159 10.62 3.80 -16.74
CA VAL A 159 11.42 3.87 -15.52
C VAL A 159 10.89 2.86 -14.52
N LEU A 160 11.79 2.19 -13.81
CA LEU A 160 11.46 1.28 -12.74
C LEU A 160 11.62 2.03 -11.40
N MET A 161 10.53 2.16 -10.64
CA MET A 161 10.52 2.77 -9.31
C MET A 161 9.91 1.77 -8.32
N LYS A 162 10.69 1.33 -7.32
CA LYS A 162 10.26 0.35 -6.31
C LYS A 162 9.64 -0.90 -6.95
N ASP A 163 10.32 -1.48 -7.95
CA ASP A 163 9.90 -2.66 -8.73
C ASP A 163 8.57 -2.48 -9.51
N VAL A 164 8.09 -1.27 -9.66
CA VAL A 164 6.92 -0.94 -10.48
C VAL A 164 7.36 -0.20 -11.73
N LEU A 165 6.91 -0.67 -12.90
CA LEU A 165 7.20 -0.09 -14.18
C LEU A 165 6.28 1.11 -14.47
N TYR A 166 6.88 2.22 -14.84
CA TYR A 166 6.16 3.43 -15.25
C TYR A 166 6.61 3.87 -16.64
N LYS A 167 5.66 4.32 -17.45
CA LYS A 167 5.93 4.98 -18.72
C LYS A 167 6.10 6.49 -18.51
N ARG A 168 7.14 7.08 -19.12
CA ARG A 168 7.31 8.53 -19.12
C ARG A 168 6.27 9.15 -20.03
N GLY A 169 5.37 9.97 -19.49
CA GLY A 169 4.44 10.79 -20.27
C GLY A 169 5.14 11.99 -20.89
N PHE A 170 4.50 12.62 -21.88
CA PHE A 170 5.08 13.75 -22.64
C PHE A 170 5.27 15.01 -21.77
N SER A 171 4.46 15.19 -20.72
CA SER A 171 4.49 16.39 -19.85
C SER A 171 4.29 16.11 -18.38
N ARG A 172 4.84 14.98 -17.86
CA ARG A 172 4.57 14.53 -16.46
C ARG A 172 3.08 14.45 -16.11
N PRO A 173 2.55 13.35 -15.68
CA PRO A 173 3.09 12.41 -14.70
C PRO A 173 3.59 11.09 -15.31
N TYR A 174 4.28 10.28 -14.50
CA TYR A 174 4.61 8.90 -14.85
C TYR A 174 3.34 8.06 -14.82
N LEU A 175 3.07 7.36 -15.92
CA LEU A 175 1.92 6.47 -16.04
C LEU A 175 2.30 5.07 -15.57
N ARG A 176 1.63 4.55 -14.57
CA ARG A 176 1.87 3.19 -14.08
C ARG A 176 1.47 2.17 -15.16
N CYS A 177 2.40 1.28 -15.51
CA CYS A 177 2.11 0.18 -16.43
C CYS A 177 1.32 -0.89 -15.69
N LEU A 178 0.24 -1.36 -16.32
CA LEU A 178 -0.60 -2.44 -15.80
C LEU A 178 -0.22 -3.74 -16.51
N CYS A 179 -0.19 -4.85 -15.77
CA CYS A 179 -0.15 -6.18 -16.34
C CYS A 179 -1.51 -6.53 -17.00
N PRO A 180 -1.54 -7.45 -17.98
CA PRO A 180 -2.76 -7.79 -18.73
C PRO A 180 -3.97 -8.09 -17.84
N GLU A 181 -3.80 -8.85 -16.77
CA GLU A 181 -4.87 -9.21 -15.83
C GLU A 181 -5.54 -7.99 -15.14
N LYS A 182 -4.77 -6.92 -14.93
CA LYS A 182 -5.30 -5.66 -14.36
C LYS A 182 -5.92 -4.75 -15.40
N VAL A 183 -5.53 -4.89 -16.66
CA VAL A 183 -6.12 -4.12 -17.76
C VAL A 183 -7.59 -4.45 -17.88
N ASP A 184 -7.97 -5.72 -17.89
CA ASP A 184 -9.35 -6.17 -17.99
C ASP A 184 -10.22 -5.65 -16.85
N TYR A 185 -9.68 -5.68 -15.61
CA TYR A 185 -10.38 -5.13 -14.44
C TYR A 185 -10.58 -3.62 -14.55
N VAL A 186 -9.54 -2.87 -14.93
CA VAL A 186 -9.65 -1.41 -15.08
C VAL A 186 -10.58 -1.04 -16.23
N MET A 187 -10.50 -1.77 -17.34
CA MET A 187 -11.37 -1.54 -18.50
C MET A 187 -12.84 -1.84 -18.16
N SER A 188 -13.14 -2.92 -17.44
CA SER A 188 -14.50 -3.20 -16.99
C SER A 188 -15.05 -2.08 -16.11
N LYS A 189 -14.24 -1.57 -15.17
CA LYS A 189 -14.66 -0.45 -14.30
C LYS A 189 -14.90 0.84 -15.07
N VAL A 190 -14.09 1.14 -16.07
CA VAL A 190 -14.28 2.32 -16.93
C VAL A 190 -15.55 2.18 -17.78
N HIS A 191 -15.90 0.97 -18.23
CA HIS A 191 -17.10 0.71 -19.05
C HIS A 191 -18.39 0.61 -18.23
N GLU A 192 -18.33 0.21 -16.96
CA GLU A 192 -19.48 0.17 -16.06
C GLU A 192 -19.98 1.57 -15.67
N GLY A 193 -19.22 2.61 -15.97
CA GLY A 193 -19.54 4.02 -15.68
C GLY A 193 -19.53 4.32 -14.17
N PHE A 194 -18.85 5.36 -13.80
CA PHE A 194 -19.01 5.96 -12.47
C PHE A 194 -20.44 6.48 -12.30
#